data_331d27f7d20f72892ac6306dd5991d7b
#
_entry.id   331d27f7d20f72892ac6306dd5991d7b
#
_cell.length_a   1.000
_cell.length_b   1.000
_cell.length_c   1.000
_cell.angle_alpha   90.00
_cell.angle_beta   90.00
_cell.angle_gamma   90.00
#
_symmetry.space_group_name_H-M   'P 1'
#
loop_
_entity.id
_entity.type
_entity.pdbx_description
1 polymer ?
#
loop_
_entity_poly.entity_id
_entity_poly.type
_entity_poly.pdbx_seq_one_letter_code
_entity_poly.pdbx_strand_id
1 'polypeptide(L)'
;SYIVFLILGFTVVKPFYRSQVGSADAEIMTMGVDYLSTVMIFSFGIFTQVFFERLLTSTGRTIFSMTSQLSGAVTNIILDPILIFGMFGAPKMGVTGAAVATVIGQCVAGLVAGTCNHKFNHEVRFQFKGFKPDFKIIGTIYAVGIPSIIMQSIGSVMTLSLIHI
;
A
#
# COMPACT_ATOMS: atom_id res chain seq x y z
N SER A 1 7.67 -8.42 7.13
CA SER A 1 6.36 -7.71 7.09
C SER A 1 5.54 -8.08 5.87
N TYR A 2 6.08 -8.01 4.62
CA TYR A 2 5.34 -8.32 3.38
C TYR A 2 4.77 -9.76 3.35
N ILE A 3 5.56 -10.76 3.73
CA ILE A 3 5.14 -12.17 3.77
C ILE A 3 3.96 -12.37 4.73
N VAL A 4 3.99 -11.72 5.90
CA VAL A 4 2.88 -11.77 6.87
C VAL A 4 1.62 -11.15 6.27
N PHE A 5 1.77 -10.02 5.57
CA PHE A 5 0.65 -9.34 4.92
C PHE A 5 0.05 -10.17 3.78
N LEU A 6 0.88 -10.89 3.03
CA LEU A 6 0.47 -11.83 1.98
C LEU A 6 -0.33 -13.01 2.57
N ILE A 7 0.16 -13.61 3.67
CA ILE A 7 -0.55 -14.70 4.37
C ILE A 7 -1.89 -14.21 4.90
N LEU A 8 -1.94 -13.02 5.51
CA LEU A 8 -3.19 -12.41 5.95
C LEU A 8 -4.16 -12.15 4.79
N GLY A 9 -3.64 -11.73 3.63
CA GLY A 9 -4.45 -11.56 2.41
C GLY A 9 -5.16 -12.83 1.98
N PHE A 10 -4.47 -13.97 2.02
CA PHE A 10 -5.08 -15.25 1.65
C PHE A 10 -6.01 -15.83 2.72
N THR A 11 -5.72 -15.61 4.01
CA THR A 11 -6.46 -16.26 5.11
C THR A 11 -7.60 -15.43 5.66
N VAL A 12 -7.46 -14.10 5.71
CA VAL A 12 -8.39 -13.21 6.42
C VAL A 12 -9.40 -12.53 5.49
N VAL A 13 -9.06 -12.33 4.20
CA VAL A 13 -9.94 -11.58 3.27
C VAL A 13 -11.32 -12.22 3.14
N LYS A 14 -11.39 -13.52 2.89
CA LYS A 14 -12.66 -14.24 2.74
C LYS A 14 -13.52 -14.23 4.01
N PRO A 15 -12.99 -14.61 5.21
CA PRO A 15 -13.81 -14.55 6.43
C PRO A 15 -14.19 -13.12 6.82
N PHE A 16 -13.34 -12.12 6.55
CA PHE A 16 -13.65 -10.71 6.80
C PHE A 16 -14.88 -10.26 6.00
N TYR A 17 -14.91 -10.49 4.69
CA TYR A 17 -16.07 -10.13 3.88
C TYR A 17 -17.33 -10.91 4.26
N ARG A 18 -17.20 -12.18 4.63
CA ARG A 18 -18.34 -12.97 5.13
C ARG A 18 -18.94 -12.41 6.41
N SER A 19 -18.16 -11.77 7.25
CA SER A 19 -18.65 -11.18 8.50
C SER A 19 -19.29 -9.80 8.30
N GLN A 20 -18.91 -9.07 7.25
CA GLN A 20 -19.40 -7.72 6.96
C GLN A 20 -20.61 -7.70 6.02
N VAL A 21 -20.56 -8.53 4.99
CA VAL A 21 -21.65 -8.64 4.01
C VAL A 21 -22.47 -9.88 4.40
N GLY A 22 -23.65 -9.68 4.98
CA GLY A 22 -24.59 -10.77 5.21
C GLY A 22 -24.90 -11.52 3.90
N SER A 23 -25.56 -12.67 3.97
CA SER A 23 -25.81 -13.57 2.84
C SER A 23 -26.62 -13.00 1.65
N ALA A 24 -26.94 -11.69 1.66
CA ALA A 24 -27.85 -11.07 0.70
C ALA A 24 -27.20 -10.65 -0.65
N ASP A 25 -25.89 -10.34 -0.69
CA ASP A 25 -25.26 -9.80 -1.90
C ASP A 25 -23.95 -10.56 -2.25
N ALA A 26 -24.10 -11.76 -2.81
CA ALA A 26 -22.98 -12.59 -3.27
C ALA A 26 -22.10 -11.89 -4.34
N GLU A 27 -22.68 -10.99 -5.13
CA GLU A 27 -21.99 -10.24 -6.18
C GLU A 27 -21.03 -9.18 -5.58
N ILE A 28 -21.50 -8.42 -4.59
CA ILE A 28 -20.68 -7.45 -3.86
C ILE A 28 -19.54 -8.15 -3.11
N MET A 29 -19.83 -9.32 -2.55
CA MET A 29 -18.84 -10.13 -1.86
C MET A 29 -17.72 -10.60 -2.79
N THR A 30 -18.04 -11.08 -3.99
CA THR A 30 -17.03 -11.53 -4.96
C THR A 30 -16.18 -10.36 -5.46
N MET A 31 -16.80 -9.24 -5.84
CA MET A 31 -16.09 -8.03 -6.27
C MET A 31 -15.16 -7.49 -5.17
N GLY A 32 -15.61 -7.46 -3.93
CA GLY A 32 -14.82 -7.00 -2.79
C GLY A 32 -13.63 -7.92 -2.48
N VAL A 33 -13.83 -9.23 -2.53
CA VAL A 33 -12.75 -10.22 -2.36
C VAL A 33 -11.71 -10.11 -3.47
N ASP A 34 -12.15 -9.97 -4.72
CA ASP A 34 -11.25 -9.83 -5.87
C ASP A 34 -10.43 -8.53 -5.80
N TYR A 35 -11.07 -7.42 -5.43
CA TYR A 35 -10.40 -6.15 -5.21
C TYR A 35 -9.34 -6.26 -4.11
N LEU A 36 -9.74 -6.70 -2.93
CA LEU A 36 -8.86 -6.73 -1.77
C LEU A 36 -7.73 -7.76 -1.94
N SER A 37 -8.00 -8.93 -2.51
CA SER A 37 -6.98 -9.93 -2.79
C SER A 37 -5.96 -9.44 -3.83
N THR A 38 -6.42 -8.75 -4.88
CA THR A 38 -5.53 -8.15 -5.89
C THR A 38 -4.61 -7.11 -5.25
N VAL A 39 -5.15 -6.19 -4.45
CA VAL A 39 -4.36 -5.16 -3.77
C VAL A 39 -3.39 -5.79 -2.76
N MET A 40 -3.79 -6.83 -2.03
CA MET A 40 -2.92 -7.47 -1.05
C MET A 40 -1.80 -8.30 -1.68
N ILE A 41 -2.09 -9.03 -2.76
CA ILE A 41 -1.07 -9.81 -3.49
C ILE A 41 -0.02 -8.88 -4.11
N PHE A 42 -0.46 -7.79 -4.71
CA PHE A 42 0.42 -6.80 -5.34
C PHE A 42 0.88 -5.67 -4.41
N SER A 43 0.69 -5.82 -3.10
CA SER A 43 1.07 -4.81 -2.10
C SER A 43 2.59 -4.54 -2.01
N PHE A 44 3.41 -5.28 -2.75
CA PHE A 44 4.85 -4.98 -2.88
C PHE A 44 5.10 -3.52 -3.31
N GLY A 45 4.28 -2.98 -4.20
CA GLY A 45 4.33 -1.58 -4.63
C GLY A 45 4.16 -0.62 -3.46
N ILE A 46 3.15 -0.85 -2.60
CA ILE A 46 2.90 -0.05 -1.39
C ILE A 46 4.10 -0.09 -0.45
N PHE A 47 4.62 -1.29 -0.15
CA PHE A 47 5.75 -1.43 0.76
C PHE A 47 7.00 -0.71 0.25
N THR A 48 7.28 -0.80 -1.05
CA THR A 48 8.40 -0.11 -1.70
C THR A 48 8.20 1.41 -1.66
N GLN A 49 7.01 1.89 -2.01
CA GLN A 49 6.68 3.31 -1.96
C GLN A 49 6.84 3.87 -0.55
N VAL A 50 6.19 3.26 0.45
CA VAL A 50 6.22 3.71 1.84
C VAL A 50 7.65 3.70 2.38
N PHE A 51 8.44 2.68 2.04
CA PHE A 51 9.84 2.59 2.47
C PHE A 51 10.66 3.79 1.98
N PHE A 52 10.64 4.08 0.67
CA PHE A 52 11.38 5.20 0.12
C PHE A 52 10.83 6.55 0.56
N GLU A 53 9.51 6.66 0.71
CA GLU A 53 8.85 7.86 1.22
C GLU A 53 9.29 8.18 2.66
N ARG A 54 9.35 7.16 3.54
CA ARG A 54 9.83 7.35 4.91
C ARG A 54 11.30 7.72 4.96
N LEU A 55 12.13 7.18 4.07
CA LEU A 55 13.54 7.59 3.94
C LEU A 55 13.67 9.07 3.52
N LEU A 56 12.90 9.52 2.53
CA LEU A 56 12.90 10.91 2.09
C LEU A 56 12.40 11.85 3.18
N THR A 57 11.37 11.44 3.92
CA THR A 57 10.80 12.24 5.02
C THR A 57 11.77 12.32 6.21
N SER A 58 12.43 11.22 6.57
CA SER A 58 13.39 11.19 7.69
C SER A 58 14.65 12.03 7.43
N THR A 59 15.01 12.22 6.17
CA THR A 59 16.13 13.10 5.76
C THR A 59 15.68 14.54 5.48
N GLY A 60 14.47 14.93 5.87
CA GLY A 60 13.93 16.28 5.70
C GLY A 60 13.54 16.65 4.27
N ARG A 61 13.57 15.70 3.34
CA ARG A 61 13.28 15.91 1.91
C ARG A 61 11.81 15.63 1.58
N THR A 62 10.90 16.23 2.33
CA THR A 62 9.44 16.01 2.24
C THR A 62 8.85 16.42 0.90
N ILE A 63 9.42 17.42 0.21
CA ILE A 63 8.97 17.85 -1.12
C ILE A 63 9.06 16.70 -2.13
N PHE A 64 10.13 15.92 -2.11
CA PHE A 64 10.28 14.77 -3.01
C PHE A 64 9.34 13.62 -2.65
N SER A 65 9.03 13.45 -1.36
CA SER A 65 7.99 12.51 -0.90
C SER A 65 6.62 12.92 -1.44
N MET A 66 6.25 14.20 -1.32
CA MET A 66 5.00 14.72 -1.89
C MET A 66 4.92 14.56 -3.41
N THR A 67 6.03 14.81 -4.12
CA THR A 67 6.09 14.63 -5.58
C THR A 67 5.85 13.18 -5.99
N SER A 68 6.39 12.22 -5.24
CA SER A 68 6.18 10.80 -5.52
C SER A 68 4.72 10.38 -5.29
N GLN A 69 4.08 10.84 -4.21
CA GLN A 69 2.67 10.61 -3.94
C GLN A 69 1.79 11.23 -5.03
N LEU A 70 2.08 12.47 -5.42
CA LEU A 70 1.33 13.16 -6.46
C LEU A 70 1.41 12.42 -7.80
N SER A 71 2.60 11.94 -8.19
CA SER A 71 2.76 11.17 -9.43
C SER A 71 1.98 9.86 -9.41
N GLY A 72 1.93 9.16 -8.26
CA GLY A 72 1.11 7.97 -8.08
C GLY A 72 -0.39 8.27 -8.17
N ALA A 73 -0.84 9.34 -7.51
CA ALA A 73 -2.24 9.77 -7.55
C ALA A 73 -2.69 10.17 -8.96
N VAL A 74 -1.88 10.93 -9.68
CA VAL A 74 -2.18 11.32 -11.08
C VAL A 74 -2.25 10.08 -11.97
N THR A 75 -1.32 9.14 -11.82
CA THR A 75 -1.35 7.87 -12.56
C THR A 75 -2.62 7.09 -12.28
N ASN A 76 -3.05 7.00 -11.03
CA ASN A 76 -4.27 6.33 -10.63
C ASN A 76 -5.50 6.99 -11.26
N ILE A 77 -5.64 8.32 -11.14
CA ILE A 77 -6.76 9.10 -11.72
C ILE A 77 -6.88 8.88 -13.24
N ILE A 78 -5.77 8.74 -13.94
CA ILE A 78 -5.76 8.50 -15.39
C ILE A 78 -6.13 7.04 -15.70
N LEU A 79 -5.60 6.08 -14.95
CA LEU A 79 -5.80 4.66 -15.21
C LEU A 79 -7.17 4.14 -14.75
N ASP A 80 -7.76 4.72 -13.70
CA ASP A 80 -9.07 4.32 -13.20
C ASP A 80 -10.14 4.30 -14.29
N PRO A 81 -10.42 5.41 -15.02
CA PRO A 81 -11.45 5.39 -16.05
C PRO A 81 -11.07 4.45 -17.22
N ILE A 82 -9.79 4.31 -17.54
CA ILE A 82 -9.33 3.44 -18.63
C ILE A 82 -9.62 1.97 -18.31
N LEU A 83 -9.30 1.52 -17.10
CA LEU A 83 -9.43 0.11 -16.71
C LEU A 83 -10.84 -0.24 -16.21
N ILE A 84 -11.55 0.70 -15.58
CA ILE A 84 -12.93 0.45 -15.12
C ILE A 84 -13.88 0.37 -16.30
N PHE A 85 -13.84 1.36 -17.21
CA PHE A 85 -14.77 1.46 -18.33
C PHE A 85 -14.28 0.77 -19.60
N GLY A 86 -13.02 0.36 -19.66
CA GLY A 86 -12.42 -0.27 -20.84
C GLY A 86 -12.19 0.72 -21.99
N MET A 87 -11.78 1.95 -21.68
CA MET A 87 -11.43 2.95 -22.69
C MET A 87 -10.13 2.58 -23.41
N PHE A 88 -9.96 3.09 -24.63
CA PHE A 88 -8.75 2.86 -25.47
C PHE A 88 -8.45 1.38 -25.79
N GLY A 89 -9.47 0.50 -25.77
CA GLY A 89 -9.29 -0.92 -26.10
C GLY A 89 -8.84 -1.79 -24.93
N ALA A 90 -8.78 -1.26 -23.71
CA ALA A 90 -8.56 -2.04 -22.51
C ALA A 90 -9.80 -2.91 -22.19
N PRO A 91 -9.64 -4.11 -21.63
CA PRO A 91 -10.78 -4.92 -21.19
C PRO A 91 -11.52 -4.20 -20.05
N LYS A 92 -12.86 -4.23 -20.08
CA LYS A 92 -13.68 -3.72 -18.98
C LYS A 92 -13.49 -4.62 -17.77
N MET A 93 -12.71 -4.17 -16.80
CA MET A 93 -12.42 -4.94 -15.59
C MET A 93 -13.26 -4.51 -14.37
N GLY A 94 -14.03 -3.43 -14.48
CA GLY A 94 -14.85 -2.93 -13.38
C GLY A 94 -14.04 -2.68 -12.11
N VAL A 95 -14.46 -3.27 -10.99
CA VAL A 95 -13.83 -3.10 -9.66
C VAL A 95 -12.39 -3.64 -9.64
N THR A 96 -12.12 -4.74 -10.33
CA THR A 96 -10.76 -5.30 -10.47
C THR A 96 -9.84 -4.34 -11.23
N GLY A 97 -10.38 -3.59 -12.20
CA GLY A 97 -9.66 -2.54 -12.92
C GLY A 97 -9.18 -1.43 -12.00
N ALA A 98 -10.02 -0.98 -11.06
CA ALA A 98 -9.64 0.00 -10.04
C ALA A 98 -8.52 -0.53 -9.12
N ALA A 99 -8.58 -1.82 -8.73
CA ALA A 99 -7.50 -2.44 -7.96
C ALA A 99 -6.17 -2.43 -8.71
N VAL A 100 -6.18 -2.80 -9.98
CA VAL A 100 -4.99 -2.80 -10.84
C VAL A 100 -4.45 -1.39 -11.04
N ALA A 101 -5.31 -0.40 -11.29
CA ALA A 101 -4.90 1.00 -11.41
C ALA A 101 -4.21 1.51 -10.13
N THR A 102 -4.76 1.17 -8.97
CA THR A 102 -4.18 1.50 -7.67
C THR A 102 -2.78 0.89 -7.51
N VAL A 103 -2.62 -0.39 -7.85
CA VAL A 103 -1.32 -1.08 -7.78
C VAL A 103 -0.29 -0.43 -8.71
N ILE A 104 -0.69 -0.11 -9.96
CA ILE A 104 0.20 0.57 -10.91
C ILE A 104 0.59 1.95 -10.40
N GLY A 105 -0.37 2.74 -9.88
CA GLY A 105 -0.11 4.04 -9.28
C GLY A 105 0.91 3.98 -8.14
N GLN A 106 0.80 2.98 -7.28
CA GLN A 106 1.75 2.74 -6.18
C GLN A 106 3.13 2.31 -6.68
N CYS A 107 3.20 1.48 -7.71
CA CYS A 107 4.47 1.11 -8.31
C CYS A 107 5.16 2.33 -8.93
N VAL A 108 4.43 3.18 -9.65
CA VAL A 108 4.96 4.45 -10.22
C VAL A 108 5.45 5.37 -9.11
N ALA A 109 4.65 5.57 -8.04
CA ALA A 109 5.06 6.37 -6.90
C ALA A 109 6.33 5.81 -6.23
N GLY A 110 6.42 4.49 -6.06
CA GLY A 110 7.59 3.80 -5.53
C GLY A 110 8.84 3.99 -6.39
N LEU A 111 8.71 3.92 -7.71
CA LEU A 111 9.80 4.18 -8.65
C LEU A 111 10.26 5.65 -8.60
N VAL A 112 9.32 6.59 -8.57
CA VAL A 112 9.64 8.03 -8.43
C VAL A 112 10.32 8.30 -7.10
N ALA A 113 9.80 7.77 -5.98
CA ALA A 113 10.42 7.90 -4.67
C ALA A 113 11.82 7.30 -4.63
N GLY A 114 12.01 6.12 -5.23
CA GLY A 114 13.30 5.45 -5.33
C GLY A 114 14.33 6.25 -6.16
N THR A 115 13.92 6.78 -7.30
CA THR A 115 14.78 7.61 -8.15
C THR A 115 15.12 8.94 -7.47
N CYS A 116 14.16 9.58 -6.80
CA CYS A 116 14.40 10.77 -6.01
C CYS A 116 15.37 10.49 -4.85
N ASN A 117 15.19 9.37 -4.16
CA ASN A 117 16.10 8.97 -3.10
C ASN A 117 17.52 8.71 -3.62
N HIS A 118 17.66 8.03 -4.75
CA HIS A 118 18.97 7.76 -5.35
C HIS A 118 19.69 9.03 -5.85
N LYS A 119 18.94 9.97 -6.48
CA LYS A 119 19.51 11.19 -7.06
C LYS A 119 19.78 12.30 -6.03
N PHE A 120 18.85 12.47 -5.11
CA PHE A 120 18.84 13.65 -4.24
C PHE A 120 19.21 13.33 -2.78
N ASN A 121 19.12 12.08 -2.34
CA ASN A 121 19.42 11.70 -0.99
C ASN A 121 20.84 11.13 -0.89
N HIS A 122 21.81 12.02 -0.71
CA HIS A 122 23.21 11.62 -0.55
C HIS A 122 23.54 11.10 0.87
N GLU A 123 22.65 11.30 1.83
CA GLU A 123 22.85 10.93 3.23
C GLU A 123 22.63 9.42 3.46
N VAL A 124 21.74 8.80 2.70
CA VAL A 124 21.45 7.37 2.80
C VAL A 124 21.97 6.64 1.56
N ARG A 125 23.16 6.04 1.67
CA ARG A 125 23.70 5.15 0.64
C ARG A 125 23.44 3.71 1.03
N PHE A 126 22.74 2.98 0.18
CA PHE A 126 22.55 1.55 0.34
C PHE A 126 23.86 0.81 0.07
N GLN A 127 24.58 0.44 1.11
CA GLN A 127 25.74 -0.44 1.00
C GLN A 127 25.34 -1.84 1.48
N PHE A 128 25.11 -2.74 0.55
CA PHE A 128 24.83 -4.15 0.87
C PHE A 128 26.08 -4.93 1.23
N LYS A 129 27.29 -4.41 0.92
CA LYS A 129 28.55 -5.05 1.31
C LYS A 129 28.82 -4.81 2.80
N GLY A 130 28.77 -5.90 3.59
CA GLY A 130 29.06 -5.85 5.03
C GLY A 130 27.83 -5.66 5.93
N PHE A 131 26.62 -5.83 5.41
CA PHE A 131 25.40 -5.79 6.22
C PHE A 131 25.42 -6.89 7.27
N LYS A 132 25.55 -6.49 8.54
CA LYS A 132 25.35 -7.37 9.70
C LYS A 132 24.07 -6.93 10.40
N PRO A 133 23.05 -7.82 10.53
CA PRO A 133 21.85 -7.48 11.28
C PRO A 133 22.21 -7.26 12.75
N ASP A 134 21.97 -6.06 13.25
CA ASP A 134 22.13 -5.73 14.67
C ASP A 134 20.78 -5.84 15.37
N PHE A 135 20.63 -6.87 16.19
CA PHE A 135 19.40 -7.12 16.94
C PHE A 135 19.04 -6.00 17.91
N LYS A 136 20.00 -5.20 18.36
CA LYS A 136 19.77 -4.07 19.24
C LYS A 136 19.07 -2.94 18.50
N ILE A 137 19.49 -2.66 17.27
CA ILE A 137 18.82 -1.67 16.39
C ILE A 137 17.40 -2.15 16.03
N ILE A 138 17.25 -3.43 15.70
CA ILE A 138 15.94 -4.04 15.41
C ILE A 138 15.02 -3.89 16.62
N GLY A 139 15.50 -4.19 17.82
CA GLY A 139 14.73 -4.01 19.07
C GLY A 139 14.28 -2.56 19.28
N THR A 140 15.13 -1.58 19.02
CA THR A 140 14.78 -0.15 19.13
C THR A 140 13.71 0.24 18.11
N ILE A 141 13.81 -0.26 16.87
CA ILE A 141 12.80 -0.01 15.83
C ILE A 141 11.44 -0.55 16.26
N TYR A 142 11.39 -1.76 16.81
CA TYR A 142 10.13 -2.34 17.31
C TYR A 142 9.60 -1.61 18.55
N ALA A 143 10.48 -1.17 19.45
CA ALA A 143 10.07 -0.42 20.65
C ALA A 143 9.36 0.90 20.31
N VAL A 144 9.76 1.56 19.23
CA VAL A 144 9.10 2.79 18.73
C VAL A 144 7.92 2.47 17.81
N GLY A 145 8.02 1.40 17.04
CA GLY A 145 7.02 1.01 16.05
C GLY A 145 5.73 0.46 16.68
N ILE A 146 5.82 -0.34 17.74
CA ILE A 146 4.65 -0.96 18.39
C ILE A 146 3.66 0.07 18.95
N PRO A 147 4.06 1.09 19.72
CA PRO A 147 3.16 2.14 20.15
C PRO A 147 2.50 2.89 18.99
N SER A 148 3.25 3.15 17.91
CA SER A 148 2.71 3.81 16.72
C SER A 148 1.64 2.95 16.02
N ILE A 149 1.86 1.63 15.93
CA ILE A 149 0.88 0.69 15.37
C ILE A 149 -0.40 0.67 16.21
N ILE A 150 -0.29 0.64 17.54
CA ILE A 150 -1.45 0.66 18.45
C ILE A 150 -2.24 1.95 18.26
N MET A 151 -1.57 3.10 18.19
CA MET A 151 -2.20 4.40 17.99
C MET A 151 -2.96 4.46 16.66
N GLN A 152 -2.35 3.97 15.58
CA GLN A 152 -2.96 3.91 14.25
C GLN A 152 -4.17 2.94 14.22
N SER A 153 -4.06 1.81 14.93
CA SER A 153 -5.13 0.80 15.01
C SER A 153 -6.37 1.33 15.73
N ILE A 154 -6.19 2.13 16.79
CA ILE A 154 -7.31 2.77 17.49
C ILE A 154 -8.10 3.69 16.56
N GLY A 155 -7.41 4.50 15.74
CA GLY A 155 -8.06 5.33 14.74
C GLY A 155 -8.88 4.53 13.72
N SER A 156 -8.33 3.42 13.23
CA SER A 156 -9.03 2.54 12.28
C SER A 156 -10.25 1.86 12.89
N VAL A 157 -10.16 1.38 14.13
CA VAL A 157 -11.28 0.77 14.85
C VAL A 157 -12.38 1.81 15.12
N MET A 158 -12.00 3.04 15.48
CA MET A 158 -12.95 4.13 15.71
C MET A 158 -13.72 4.49 14.44
N THR A 159 -13.04 4.54 13.29
CA THR A 159 -13.67 4.79 11.99
C THR A 159 -14.65 3.67 11.61
N LEU A 160 -14.26 2.41 11.79
CA LEU A 160 -15.14 1.26 11.54
C LEU A 160 -16.37 1.26 12.47
N SER A 161 -16.19 1.62 13.74
CA SER A 161 -17.29 1.72 14.70
C SER A 161 -18.28 2.82 14.34
N LEU A 162 -17.81 3.97 13.82
CA LEU A 162 -18.67 5.06 13.36
C LEU A 162 -19.45 4.72 12.10
N ILE A 163 -18.94 3.86 11.23
CA ILE A 163 -19.65 3.39 10.03
C ILE A 163 -20.76 2.38 10.40
N HIS A 164 -20.65 1.73 11.55
CA HIS A 164 -21.58 0.70 12.00
C HIS A 164 -22.77 1.25 12.81
N ILE A 165 -22.77 2.55 13.15
CA ILE A 165 -23.88 3.28 13.79
C ILE A 165 -24.73 4.00 12.75
#